data_f69aa611bafbfb7e84a11b5fdbab66df
#
_entry.id   f69aa611bafbfb7e84a11b5fdbab66df
#
_cell.length_a   1.000
_cell.length_b   1.000
_cell.length_c   1.000
_cell.angle_alpha   90.00
_cell.angle_beta   90.00
_cell.angle_gamma   90.00
#
_symmetry.space_group_name_H-M   'P 1'
#
loop_
_entity.id
_entity.type
_entity.pdbx_description
1 polymer ?
#
loop_
_entity_poly.entity_id
_entity_poly.type
_entity_poly.pdbx_seq_one_letter_code
_entity_poly.pdbx_strand_id
1 'polypeptide(L)'
;MVKTSTRNTIFLPIIGLVDAAELKPGELVGVNKDSYLVLEKLPNEYDSRVKTMELEEKPSEDYTDIGGLDKQIEELREGVVYPITHAELYENIGIRPPKGVLMHGPPGTGKTMMARACAAQTNACFLKLAGPQLVQMFIGDGAKMIRDAFTLAKEKAPTIIFIDELDAIGTKRFDSDTAGDREVQRTMLELLNQLDGFSPDDRIKVIAATNRPDILDPALLRSGRLDRKIEFPHPNEDARAQIM
;
A
#
# COMPACT_ATOMS: atom_id res chain seq x y z
N MET A 1 8.03 -7.99 -29.39
CA MET A 1 6.81 -7.30 -29.89
C MET A 1 6.62 -6.02 -29.10
N VAL A 2 6.50 -4.89 -29.78
CA VAL A 2 6.25 -3.57 -29.17
C VAL A 2 4.85 -3.09 -29.54
N LYS A 3 4.07 -2.64 -28.54
CA LYS A 3 2.78 -1.98 -28.76
C LYS A 3 3.00 -0.46 -28.77
N THR A 4 2.61 0.18 -29.86
CA THR A 4 2.69 1.65 -29.95
C THR A 4 1.49 2.33 -29.29
N SER A 5 1.60 3.61 -29.00
CA SER A 5 0.50 4.45 -28.49
C SER A 5 -0.73 4.45 -29.42
N THR A 6 -0.54 4.22 -30.71
CA THR A 6 -1.59 4.07 -31.73
C THR A 6 -2.24 2.70 -31.76
N ARG A 7 -1.98 1.84 -30.77
CA ARG A 7 -2.47 0.44 -30.66
C ARG A 7 -1.97 -0.52 -31.74
N ASN A 8 -1.02 -0.11 -32.56
CA ASN A 8 -0.40 -1.02 -33.53
C ASN A 8 0.63 -1.90 -32.82
N THR A 9 0.67 -3.17 -33.17
CA THR A 9 1.66 -4.13 -32.67
C THR A 9 2.72 -4.34 -33.74
N ILE A 10 3.97 -4.06 -33.41
CA ILE A 10 5.10 -4.16 -34.33
C ILE A 10 6.02 -5.27 -33.86
N PHE A 11 6.43 -6.11 -34.78
CA PHE A 11 7.43 -7.14 -34.52
C PHE A 11 8.81 -6.62 -34.93
N LEU A 12 9.73 -6.56 -33.98
CA LEU A 12 11.09 -6.08 -34.18
C LEU A 12 12.04 -7.30 -34.28
N PRO A 13 12.73 -7.48 -35.39
CA PRO A 13 13.76 -8.52 -35.48
C PRO A 13 15.03 -8.17 -34.69
N ILE A 14 15.30 -6.89 -34.56
CA ILE A 14 16.45 -6.32 -33.78
C ILE A 14 15.88 -5.36 -32.75
N ILE A 15 16.33 -5.48 -31.50
CA ILE A 15 15.80 -4.68 -30.40
C ILE A 15 16.28 -3.23 -30.46
N GLY A 16 17.55 -2.98 -30.72
CA GLY A 16 18.14 -1.65 -30.77
C GLY A 16 19.33 -1.51 -29.82
N LEU A 17 19.40 -0.40 -29.07
CA LEU A 17 20.53 -0.05 -28.20
C LEU A 17 20.43 -0.68 -26.79
N VAL A 18 19.28 -1.21 -26.42
CA VAL A 18 19.03 -1.80 -25.08
C VAL A 18 19.17 -3.31 -25.17
N ASP A 19 19.80 -3.92 -24.16
CA ASP A 19 19.96 -5.37 -24.10
C ASP A 19 18.58 -6.06 -23.89
N ALA A 20 18.38 -7.15 -24.60
CA ALA A 20 17.15 -7.95 -24.51
C ALA A 20 16.89 -8.49 -23.09
N ALA A 21 17.95 -8.76 -22.34
CA ALA A 21 17.87 -9.29 -20.98
C ALA A 21 17.33 -8.27 -19.97
N GLU A 22 17.44 -6.98 -20.26
CA GLU A 22 16.97 -5.89 -19.37
C GLU A 22 15.49 -5.54 -19.57
N LEU A 23 14.88 -6.02 -20.67
CA LEU A 23 13.51 -5.70 -21.04
C LEU A 23 12.55 -6.78 -20.55
N LYS A 24 11.59 -6.38 -19.71
CA LYS A 24 10.51 -7.26 -19.26
C LYS A 24 9.21 -6.95 -19.99
N PRO A 25 8.32 -7.95 -20.17
CA PRO A 25 6.99 -7.72 -20.76
C PRO A 25 6.19 -6.70 -19.95
N GLY A 26 5.65 -5.68 -20.64
CA GLY A 26 4.83 -4.64 -20.02
C GLY A 26 5.58 -3.35 -19.66
N GLU A 27 6.89 -3.29 -19.86
CA GLU A 27 7.68 -2.08 -19.66
C GLU A 27 7.54 -1.08 -20.81
N LEU A 28 7.65 0.20 -20.50
CA LEU A 28 7.64 1.28 -21.46
C LEU A 28 9.04 1.48 -22.04
N VAL A 29 9.09 1.66 -23.36
CA VAL A 29 10.36 1.87 -24.07
C VAL A 29 10.25 3.04 -25.04
N GLY A 30 11.30 3.85 -25.08
CA GLY A 30 11.47 4.88 -26.11
C GLY A 30 11.89 4.24 -27.42
N VAL A 31 11.14 4.48 -28.50
CA VAL A 31 11.44 3.95 -29.83
C VAL A 31 11.65 5.06 -30.84
N ASN A 32 12.53 4.84 -31.79
CA ASN A 32 12.69 5.74 -32.93
C ASN A 32 11.43 5.70 -33.81
N LYS A 33 10.94 6.87 -34.25
CA LYS A 33 9.70 7.01 -34.99
C LYS A 33 9.71 6.27 -36.33
N ASP A 34 10.86 6.23 -37.00
CA ASP A 34 10.99 5.70 -38.36
C ASP A 34 11.40 4.22 -38.40
N SER A 35 12.35 3.83 -37.55
CA SER A 35 12.89 2.46 -37.51
C SER A 35 12.27 1.59 -36.42
N TYR A 36 11.53 2.18 -35.48
CA TYR A 36 10.98 1.53 -34.29
C TYR A 36 12.00 0.80 -33.42
N LEU A 37 13.30 1.08 -33.60
CA LEU A 37 14.34 0.54 -32.73
C LEU A 37 14.23 1.12 -31.34
N VAL A 38 14.38 0.27 -30.32
CA VAL A 38 14.36 0.67 -28.92
C VAL A 38 15.65 1.45 -28.62
N LEU A 39 15.51 2.70 -28.17
CA LEU A 39 16.61 3.59 -27.84
C LEU A 39 16.95 3.49 -26.37
N GLU A 40 15.93 3.52 -25.51
CA GLU A 40 16.07 3.52 -24.07
C GLU A 40 14.83 2.90 -23.38
N LYS A 41 15.04 2.48 -22.13
CA LYS A 41 13.96 2.07 -21.25
C LYS A 41 13.41 3.30 -20.56
N LEU A 42 12.12 3.54 -20.73
CA LEU A 42 11.43 4.64 -20.05
C LEU A 42 10.97 4.20 -18.65
N PRO A 43 10.95 5.12 -17.68
CA PRO A 43 10.37 4.84 -16.39
C PRO A 43 8.87 4.51 -16.54
N ASN A 44 8.36 3.66 -15.66
CA ASN A 44 6.95 3.32 -15.66
C ASN A 44 6.09 4.58 -15.49
N GLU A 45 5.10 4.75 -16.35
CA GLU A 45 4.10 5.81 -16.17
C GLU A 45 3.08 5.35 -15.11
N TYR A 46 3.18 5.92 -13.93
CA TYR A 46 2.14 5.82 -12.92
C TYR A 46 1.11 6.92 -13.13
N ASP A 47 -0.12 6.65 -12.73
CA ASP A 47 -1.13 7.70 -12.65
C ASP A 47 -0.57 8.84 -11.78
N SER A 48 -0.68 10.10 -12.27
CA SER A 48 -0.19 11.29 -11.55
C SER A 48 -0.77 11.37 -10.13
N ARG A 49 -1.97 10.83 -9.93
CA ARG A 49 -2.65 10.72 -8.65
C ARG A 49 -1.91 9.81 -7.66
N VAL A 50 -1.30 8.72 -8.13
CA VAL A 50 -0.50 7.81 -7.29
C VAL A 50 0.79 8.48 -6.84
N LYS A 51 1.43 9.28 -7.70
CA LYS A 51 2.59 10.10 -7.31
C LYS A 51 2.24 11.13 -6.24
N THR A 52 1.05 11.71 -6.32
CA THR A 52 0.58 12.68 -5.31
C THR A 52 0.24 12.00 -3.96
N MET A 53 0.03 10.69 -3.93
CA MET A 53 -0.18 9.92 -2.70
C MET A 53 1.12 9.61 -1.95
N GLU A 54 2.25 9.75 -2.63
CA GLU A 54 3.54 9.71 -1.99
C GLU A 54 3.73 11.01 -1.21
N LEU A 55 3.97 10.89 0.10
CA LEU A 55 4.41 12.04 0.88
C LEU A 55 5.87 12.31 0.51
N GLU A 56 6.09 13.40 -0.25
CA GLU A 56 7.43 13.85 -0.67
C GLU A 56 8.30 14.21 0.54
N GLU A 57 7.69 14.68 1.61
CA GLU A 57 8.35 14.98 2.86
C GLU A 57 8.28 13.76 3.80
N LYS A 58 9.43 13.35 4.31
CA LYS A 58 9.48 12.34 5.37
C LYS A 58 8.63 12.82 6.54
N PRO A 59 7.75 11.96 7.10
CA PRO A 59 7.00 12.31 8.29
C PRO A 59 7.97 12.72 9.40
N SER A 60 7.70 13.86 10.04
CA SER A 60 8.51 14.39 11.15
C SER A 60 7.99 13.97 12.52
N GLU A 61 6.86 13.28 12.54
CA GLU A 61 6.21 12.82 13.76
C GLU A 61 7.04 11.73 14.44
N ASP A 62 7.23 11.86 15.75
CA ASP A 62 7.88 10.84 16.59
C ASP A 62 6.86 10.18 17.53
N TYR A 63 7.19 9.01 18.04
CA TYR A 63 6.37 8.33 19.04
C TYR A 63 6.26 9.11 20.36
N THR A 64 7.18 10.03 20.63
CA THR A 64 7.10 10.95 21.79
C THR A 64 5.92 11.92 21.70
N ASP A 65 5.41 12.17 20.49
CA ASP A 65 4.24 13.03 20.26
C ASP A 65 2.92 12.28 20.53
N ILE A 66 3.00 10.99 20.81
CA ILE A 66 1.84 10.10 21.00
C ILE A 66 1.76 9.69 22.46
N GLY A 67 0.80 10.26 23.20
CA GLY A 67 0.61 9.98 24.61
C GLY A 67 -0.29 8.76 24.87
N GLY A 68 0.12 7.92 25.84
CA GLY A 68 -0.72 6.87 26.42
C GLY A 68 -1.01 5.66 25.54
N LEU A 69 -0.22 5.42 24.48
CA LEU A 69 -0.36 4.29 23.56
C LEU A 69 0.90 3.41 23.51
N ASP A 70 1.65 3.31 24.61
CA ASP A 70 2.94 2.59 24.65
C ASP A 70 2.82 1.14 24.20
N LYS A 71 1.75 0.46 24.62
CA LYS A 71 1.48 -0.92 24.21
C LYS A 71 1.25 -1.04 22.71
N GLN A 72 0.46 -0.14 22.13
CA GLN A 72 0.16 -0.10 20.71
C GLN A 72 1.40 0.25 19.87
N ILE A 73 2.25 1.13 20.40
CA ILE A 73 3.55 1.46 19.79
C ILE A 73 4.41 0.21 19.71
N GLU A 74 4.52 -0.57 20.78
CA GLU A 74 5.33 -1.78 20.81
C GLU A 74 4.77 -2.85 19.86
N GLU A 75 3.46 -3.08 19.88
CA GLU A 75 2.79 -3.99 18.95
C GLU A 75 3.00 -3.61 17.47
N LEU A 76 3.02 -2.31 17.15
CA LEU A 76 3.29 -1.83 15.80
C LEU A 76 4.77 -1.95 15.43
N ARG A 77 5.68 -1.70 16.36
CA ARG A 77 7.12 -1.92 16.17
C ARG A 77 7.41 -3.37 15.82
N GLU A 78 6.84 -4.31 16.56
CA GLU A 78 6.98 -5.75 16.27
C GLU A 78 6.38 -6.14 14.92
N GLY A 79 5.23 -5.56 14.55
CA GLY A 79 4.53 -5.91 13.32
C GLY A 79 5.11 -5.29 12.05
N VAL A 80 5.67 -4.09 12.15
CA VAL A 80 6.08 -3.28 10.97
C VAL A 80 7.54 -2.87 11.02
N VAL A 81 7.99 -2.26 12.13
CA VAL A 81 9.33 -1.66 12.20
C VAL A 81 10.42 -2.73 12.21
N TYR A 82 10.36 -3.68 13.13
CA TYR A 82 11.38 -4.71 13.26
C TYR A 82 11.52 -5.60 12.01
N PRO A 83 10.45 -6.02 11.33
CA PRO A 83 10.59 -6.76 10.08
C PRO A 83 11.29 -5.99 8.96
N ILE A 84 11.23 -4.66 8.97
CA ILE A 84 11.92 -3.82 7.97
C ILE A 84 13.38 -3.58 8.38
N THR A 85 13.62 -3.24 9.67
CA THR A 85 14.95 -2.84 10.16
C THR A 85 15.83 -4.01 10.53
N HIS A 86 15.25 -5.11 10.97
CA HIS A 86 15.93 -6.30 11.49
C HIS A 86 15.43 -7.59 10.81
N ALA A 87 15.33 -7.58 9.48
CA ALA A 87 14.84 -8.72 8.69
C ALA A 87 15.63 -10.02 8.98
N GLU A 88 16.95 -9.90 9.16
CA GLU A 88 17.85 -11.03 9.46
C GLU A 88 17.46 -11.80 10.73
N LEU A 89 16.90 -11.13 11.74
CA LEU A 89 16.46 -11.79 12.97
C LEU A 89 15.27 -12.71 12.70
N TYR A 90 14.34 -12.29 11.85
CA TYR A 90 13.18 -13.11 11.49
C TYR A 90 13.58 -14.32 10.65
N GLU A 91 14.52 -14.16 9.74
CA GLU A 91 15.08 -15.26 8.93
C GLU A 91 15.81 -16.29 9.82
N ASN A 92 16.66 -15.82 10.75
CA ASN A 92 17.42 -16.70 11.65
C ASN A 92 16.52 -17.52 12.59
N ILE A 93 15.39 -16.93 13.03
CA ILE A 93 14.42 -17.60 13.92
C ILE A 93 13.44 -18.46 13.11
N GLY A 94 13.35 -18.25 11.79
CA GLY A 94 12.41 -18.94 10.91
C GLY A 94 10.95 -18.52 11.08
N ILE A 95 10.72 -17.30 11.61
CA ILE A 95 9.37 -16.72 11.78
C ILE A 95 9.06 -15.82 10.59
N ARG A 96 7.90 -16.04 9.98
CA ARG A 96 7.41 -15.15 8.91
C ARG A 96 6.78 -13.91 9.54
N PRO A 97 7.29 -12.69 9.23
CA PRO A 97 6.71 -11.47 9.73
C PRO A 97 5.32 -11.23 9.11
N PRO A 98 4.41 -10.54 9.83
CA PRO A 98 3.12 -10.18 9.28
C PRO A 98 3.29 -9.25 8.06
N LYS A 99 2.43 -9.44 7.05
CA LYS A 99 2.41 -8.56 5.87
C LYS A 99 1.69 -7.24 6.15
N GLY A 100 0.66 -7.30 6.98
CA GLY A 100 -0.16 -6.14 7.25
C GLY A 100 -0.71 -6.10 8.67
N VAL A 101 -0.98 -4.87 9.11
CA VAL A 101 -1.53 -4.55 10.44
C VAL A 101 -2.81 -3.76 10.26
N LEU A 102 -3.86 -4.14 10.98
CA LEU A 102 -5.09 -3.39 11.07
C LEU A 102 -5.14 -2.61 12.39
N MET A 103 -5.17 -1.30 12.31
CA MET A 103 -5.44 -0.41 13.44
C MET A 103 -6.94 -0.10 13.48
N HIS A 104 -7.57 -0.34 14.61
CA HIS A 104 -9.00 -0.08 14.78
C HIS A 104 -9.30 0.63 16.09
N GLY A 105 -10.37 1.39 16.12
CA GLY A 105 -10.80 2.13 17.30
C GLY A 105 -11.54 3.43 16.97
N PRO A 106 -12.01 4.16 17.98
CA PRO A 106 -12.77 5.40 17.79
C PRO A 106 -12.00 6.45 16.96
N PRO A 107 -12.71 7.38 16.30
CA PRO A 107 -12.04 8.48 15.60
C PRO A 107 -11.27 9.35 16.60
N GLY A 108 -10.21 9.99 16.12
CA GLY A 108 -9.39 10.90 16.93
C GLY A 108 -8.43 10.24 17.94
N THR A 109 -8.24 8.91 17.87
CA THR A 109 -7.31 8.17 18.75
C THR A 109 -5.86 8.11 18.25
N GLY A 110 -5.50 8.88 17.21
CA GLY A 110 -4.12 8.99 16.74
C GLY A 110 -3.66 7.93 15.74
N LYS A 111 -4.56 7.12 15.13
CA LYS A 111 -4.19 6.05 14.17
C LYS A 111 -3.33 6.54 13.01
N THR A 112 -3.72 7.63 12.37
CA THR A 112 -2.95 8.21 11.24
C THR A 112 -1.59 8.76 11.70
N MET A 113 -1.53 9.38 12.86
CA MET A 113 -0.29 9.90 13.46
C MET A 113 0.68 8.76 13.80
N MET A 114 0.17 7.67 14.36
CA MET A 114 0.94 6.47 14.66
C MET A 114 1.56 5.85 13.40
N ALA A 115 0.81 5.77 12.29
CA ALA A 115 1.33 5.26 11.03
C ALA A 115 2.46 6.13 10.46
N ARG A 116 2.35 7.45 10.60
CA ARG A 116 3.39 8.39 10.18
C ARG A 116 4.65 8.28 11.04
N ALA A 117 4.50 8.21 12.37
CA ALA A 117 5.62 8.00 13.28
C ALA A 117 6.35 6.66 12.99
N CYS A 118 5.60 5.60 12.66
CA CYS A 118 6.16 4.34 12.24
C CYS A 118 7.00 4.47 10.95
N ALA A 119 6.51 5.21 9.96
CA ALA A 119 7.23 5.45 8.72
C ALA A 119 8.50 6.31 8.92
N ALA A 120 8.42 7.31 9.80
CA ALA A 120 9.58 8.15 10.16
C ALA A 120 10.73 7.31 10.71
N GLN A 121 10.44 6.36 11.59
CA GLN A 121 11.47 5.49 12.20
C GLN A 121 12.07 4.47 11.24
N THR A 122 11.32 3.99 10.26
CA THR A 122 11.80 2.97 9.32
C THR A 122 12.60 3.52 8.15
N ASN A 123 12.66 4.84 7.96
CA ASN A 123 13.19 5.46 6.73
C ASN A 123 12.55 4.87 5.45
N ALA A 124 11.34 4.33 5.56
CA ALA A 124 10.62 3.77 4.44
C ALA A 124 9.87 4.86 3.65
N CYS A 125 9.64 4.60 2.37
CA CYS A 125 8.72 5.40 1.57
C CYS A 125 7.31 5.26 2.14
N PHE A 126 6.56 6.35 2.28
CA PHE A 126 5.21 6.35 2.83
C PHE A 126 4.19 6.69 1.76
N LEU A 127 3.32 5.73 1.44
CA LEU A 127 2.22 5.91 0.50
C LEU A 127 0.90 5.95 1.26
N LYS A 128 0.19 7.07 1.19
CA LYS A 128 -1.12 7.23 1.84
C LYS A 128 -2.25 7.05 0.83
N LEU A 129 -3.11 6.08 1.09
CA LEU A 129 -4.34 5.80 0.34
C LEU A 129 -5.54 6.12 1.25
N ALA A 130 -6.51 6.90 0.75
CA ALA A 130 -7.76 7.13 1.45
C ALA A 130 -8.87 6.27 0.84
N GLY A 131 -9.51 5.42 1.65
CA GLY A 131 -10.60 4.55 1.19
C GLY A 131 -11.70 5.29 0.41
N PRO A 132 -12.25 6.41 0.89
CA PRO A 132 -13.26 7.16 0.17
C PRO A 132 -12.82 7.66 -1.22
N GLN A 133 -11.55 8.02 -1.39
CA GLN A 133 -11.03 8.44 -2.70
C GLN A 133 -11.06 7.30 -3.71
N LEU A 134 -10.83 6.06 -3.27
CA LEU A 134 -10.84 4.88 -4.13
C LEU A 134 -12.25 4.52 -4.63
N VAL A 135 -13.28 4.93 -3.88
CA VAL A 135 -14.70 4.67 -4.23
C VAL A 135 -15.28 5.76 -5.13
N GLN A 136 -14.88 7.02 -4.93
CA GLN A 136 -15.44 8.18 -5.63
C GLN A 136 -14.93 8.35 -7.08
N MET A 137 -14.12 7.42 -7.56
CA MET A 137 -13.53 7.47 -8.91
C MET A 137 -14.43 6.88 -9.99
N PHE A 138 -14.02 7.11 -11.25
CA PHE A 138 -14.66 6.45 -12.39
C PHE A 138 -14.52 4.93 -12.32
N ILE A 139 -15.43 4.23 -12.98
CA ILE A 139 -15.47 2.76 -13.02
C ILE A 139 -14.12 2.18 -13.46
N GLY A 140 -13.50 1.39 -12.62
CA GLY A 140 -12.19 0.74 -12.84
C GLY A 140 -10.96 1.51 -12.36
N ASP A 141 -11.08 2.79 -12.06
CA ASP A 141 -9.95 3.63 -11.61
C ASP A 141 -9.47 3.23 -10.22
N GLY A 142 -10.37 2.89 -9.30
CA GLY A 142 -10.01 2.48 -7.94
C GLY A 142 -9.12 1.24 -7.91
N ALA A 143 -9.49 0.21 -8.66
CA ALA A 143 -8.70 -1.02 -8.77
C ALA A 143 -7.35 -0.77 -9.46
N LYS A 144 -7.31 0.08 -10.49
CA LYS A 144 -6.06 0.48 -11.15
C LYS A 144 -5.13 1.20 -10.19
N MET A 145 -5.65 2.14 -9.42
CA MET A 145 -4.88 2.92 -8.46
C MET A 145 -4.24 2.05 -7.38
N ILE A 146 -4.96 1.06 -6.85
CA ILE A 146 -4.39 0.08 -5.92
C ILE A 146 -3.22 -0.66 -6.58
N ARG A 147 -3.40 -1.16 -7.79
CA ARG A 147 -2.34 -1.87 -8.52
C ARG A 147 -1.10 -1.01 -8.74
N ASP A 148 -1.30 0.22 -9.18
CA ASP A 148 -0.21 1.16 -9.45
C ASP A 148 0.51 1.54 -8.14
N ALA A 149 -0.22 1.73 -7.02
CA ALA A 149 0.36 1.99 -5.71
C ALA A 149 1.23 0.82 -5.21
N PHE A 150 0.76 -0.43 -5.34
CA PHE A 150 1.57 -1.59 -4.98
C PHE A 150 2.77 -1.81 -5.91
N THR A 151 2.65 -1.45 -7.18
CA THR A 151 3.77 -1.50 -8.12
C THR A 151 4.83 -0.47 -7.76
N LEU A 152 4.41 0.77 -7.47
CA LEU A 152 5.30 1.82 -6.98
C LEU A 152 5.97 1.43 -5.66
N ALA A 153 5.21 0.80 -4.74
CA ALA A 153 5.75 0.32 -3.47
C ALA A 153 6.85 -0.73 -3.66
N LYS A 154 6.72 -1.62 -4.64
CA LYS A 154 7.75 -2.61 -4.98
C LYS A 154 9.03 -1.98 -5.52
N GLU A 155 8.91 -0.93 -6.30
CA GLU A 155 10.07 -0.21 -6.87
C GLU A 155 10.81 0.62 -5.82
N LYS A 156 10.07 1.18 -4.86
CA LYS A 156 10.63 2.05 -3.80
C LYS A 156 10.84 1.35 -2.46
N ALA A 157 10.93 0.04 -2.43
CA ALA A 157 11.15 -0.70 -1.20
C ALA A 157 12.44 -0.23 -0.45
N PRO A 158 12.39 -0.05 0.88
CA PRO A 158 11.31 -0.36 1.81
C PRO A 158 10.16 0.66 1.77
N THR A 159 8.91 0.17 1.76
CA THR A 159 7.73 1.03 1.63
C THR A 159 6.65 0.62 2.63
N ILE A 160 6.00 1.61 3.21
CA ILE A 160 4.79 1.45 4.04
C ILE A 160 3.60 2.02 3.26
N ILE A 161 2.62 1.17 2.97
CA ILE A 161 1.33 1.57 2.40
C ILE A 161 0.35 1.77 3.55
N PHE A 162 -0.12 2.99 3.74
CA PHE A 162 -1.14 3.31 4.72
C PHE A 162 -2.49 3.51 4.06
N ILE A 163 -3.47 2.68 4.44
CA ILE A 163 -4.85 2.76 3.94
C ILE A 163 -5.73 3.29 5.05
N ASP A 164 -6.13 4.55 4.92
CA ASP A 164 -7.03 5.19 5.88
C ASP A 164 -8.50 4.94 5.50
N GLU A 165 -9.37 4.86 6.51
CA GLU A 165 -10.81 4.59 6.34
C GLU A 165 -11.07 3.36 5.45
N LEU A 166 -10.42 2.24 5.79
CA LEU A 166 -10.54 0.98 5.06
C LEU A 166 -12.00 0.51 4.92
N ASP A 167 -12.86 0.88 5.85
CA ASP A 167 -14.28 0.56 5.85
C ASP A 167 -15.02 1.08 4.62
N ALA A 168 -14.53 2.11 3.95
CA ALA A 168 -15.13 2.59 2.70
C ALA A 168 -15.09 1.56 1.56
N ILE A 169 -14.07 0.72 1.52
CA ILE A 169 -13.85 -0.29 0.46
C ILE A 169 -13.97 -1.72 0.98
N GLY A 170 -13.78 -1.92 2.27
CA GLY A 170 -13.64 -3.24 2.92
C GLY A 170 -14.92 -3.79 3.53
N THR A 171 -16.09 -3.26 3.23
CA THR A 171 -17.37 -3.70 3.78
C THR A 171 -17.75 -5.11 3.34
N LYS A 172 -18.46 -5.83 4.24
CA LYS A 172 -19.06 -7.13 3.91
C LYS A 172 -19.93 -7.01 2.66
N ARG A 173 -19.93 -8.04 1.85
CA ARG A 173 -20.74 -8.11 0.63
C ARG A 173 -22.22 -7.99 0.98
N PHE A 174 -22.87 -6.97 0.47
CA PHE A 174 -24.32 -6.90 0.43
C PHE A 174 -24.77 -7.32 -0.96
N ASP A 175 -25.86 -8.06 -1.04
CA ASP A 175 -26.50 -8.46 -2.30
C ASP A 175 -27.24 -7.27 -2.97
N SER A 176 -26.56 -6.14 -3.08
CA SER A 176 -27.12 -4.97 -3.74
C SER A 176 -26.60 -4.91 -5.19
N ASP A 177 -27.54 -4.82 -6.12
CA ASP A 177 -27.29 -4.80 -7.56
C ASP A 177 -26.88 -3.41 -8.10
N THR A 178 -26.49 -2.48 -7.22
CA THR A 178 -26.12 -1.14 -7.68
C THR A 178 -24.74 -1.13 -8.36
N ALA A 179 -24.58 -0.32 -9.41
CA ALA A 179 -23.32 -0.19 -10.14
C ALA A 179 -22.16 0.27 -9.24
N GLY A 180 -22.46 1.11 -8.22
CA GLY A 180 -21.48 1.57 -7.24
C GLY A 180 -20.93 0.44 -6.36
N ASP A 181 -21.80 -0.44 -5.89
CA ASP A 181 -21.39 -1.54 -5.02
C ASP A 181 -20.49 -2.56 -5.76
N ARG A 182 -20.74 -2.77 -7.05
CA ARG A 182 -19.86 -3.62 -7.88
C ARG A 182 -18.46 -3.04 -8.03
N GLU A 183 -18.32 -1.72 -8.10
CA GLU A 183 -17.03 -1.06 -8.18
C GLU A 183 -16.25 -1.12 -6.86
N VAL A 184 -16.94 -0.93 -5.73
CA VAL A 184 -16.35 -1.12 -4.40
C VAL A 184 -15.85 -2.56 -4.24
N GLN A 185 -16.66 -3.55 -4.61
CA GLN A 185 -16.27 -4.96 -4.57
C GLN A 185 -15.06 -5.26 -5.48
N ARG A 186 -15.00 -4.66 -6.66
CA ARG A 186 -13.87 -4.83 -7.59
C ARG A 186 -12.59 -4.26 -7.01
N THR A 187 -12.67 -3.08 -6.41
CA THR A 187 -11.55 -2.41 -5.74
C THR A 187 -11.06 -3.25 -4.55
N MET A 188 -11.99 -3.78 -3.76
CA MET A 188 -11.66 -4.69 -2.67
C MET A 188 -10.99 -5.98 -3.14
N LEU A 189 -11.52 -6.62 -4.20
CA LEU A 189 -10.92 -7.83 -4.77
C LEU A 189 -9.50 -7.57 -5.27
N GLU A 190 -9.26 -6.42 -5.89
CA GLU A 190 -7.90 -6.03 -6.32
C GLU A 190 -6.98 -5.85 -5.10
N LEU A 191 -7.45 -5.20 -4.03
CA LEU A 191 -6.68 -5.08 -2.80
C LEU A 191 -6.30 -6.46 -2.23
N LEU A 192 -7.25 -7.39 -2.16
CA LEU A 192 -6.99 -8.75 -1.71
C LEU A 192 -5.96 -9.46 -2.59
N ASN A 193 -6.06 -9.31 -3.91
CA ASN A 193 -5.11 -9.89 -4.86
C ASN A 193 -3.70 -9.30 -4.67
N GLN A 194 -3.60 -8.00 -4.43
CA GLN A 194 -2.31 -7.36 -4.19
C GLN A 194 -1.71 -7.80 -2.85
N LEU A 195 -2.52 -7.91 -1.78
CA LEU A 195 -2.06 -8.43 -0.48
C LEU A 195 -1.55 -9.87 -0.56
N ASP A 196 -2.19 -10.71 -1.39
CA ASP A 196 -1.74 -12.09 -1.62
C ASP A 196 -0.52 -12.15 -2.55
N GLY A 197 -0.35 -11.17 -3.44
CA GLY A 197 0.62 -11.17 -4.53
C GLY A 197 2.04 -10.72 -4.15
N PHE A 198 2.30 -10.25 -2.93
CA PHE A 198 3.66 -9.92 -2.50
C PHE A 198 4.16 -10.86 -1.39
N SER A 199 5.48 -11.08 -1.37
CA SER A 199 6.14 -11.88 -0.35
C SER A 199 6.27 -11.09 0.96
N PRO A 200 6.29 -11.75 2.13
CA PRO A 200 6.67 -11.11 3.40
C PRO A 200 8.06 -10.46 3.36
N ASP A 201 8.93 -10.94 2.46
CA ASP A 201 10.32 -10.51 2.31
C ASP A 201 10.47 -9.27 1.42
N ASP A 202 9.41 -8.83 0.72
CA ASP A 202 9.46 -7.70 -0.22
C ASP A 202 9.68 -6.33 0.43
N ARG A 203 9.93 -6.27 1.74
CA ARG A 203 10.10 -5.02 2.53
C ARG A 203 8.96 -4.03 2.34
N ILE A 204 7.78 -4.54 2.01
CA ILE A 204 6.55 -3.77 1.90
C ILE A 204 5.67 -4.15 3.07
N LYS A 205 5.17 -3.17 3.79
CA LYS A 205 4.22 -3.36 4.88
C LYS A 205 2.96 -2.56 4.62
N VAL A 206 1.82 -3.14 4.94
CA VAL A 206 0.52 -2.49 4.80
C VAL A 206 -0.04 -2.19 6.18
N ILE A 207 -0.35 -0.93 6.43
CA ILE A 207 -1.04 -0.50 7.65
C ILE A 207 -2.42 -0.02 7.21
N ALA A 208 -3.47 -0.63 7.71
CA ALA A 208 -4.82 -0.19 7.46
C ALA A 208 -5.46 0.38 8.72
N ALA A 209 -6.25 1.44 8.58
CA ALA A 209 -6.97 2.05 9.68
C ALA A 209 -8.48 2.05 9.43
N THR A 210 -9.26 1.76 10.46
CA THR A 210 -10.72 1.83 10.42
C THR A 210 -11.29 2.26 11.77
N ASN A 211 -12.42 2.93 11.71
CA ASN A 211 -13.20 3.24 12.90
C ASN A 211 -14.28 2.17 13.18
N ARG A 212 -14.55 1.29 12.22
CA ARG A 212 -15.65 0.31 12.26
C ARG A 212 -15.19 -1.09 11.87
N PRO A 213 -14.49 -1.80 12.78
CA PRO A 213 -13.97 -3.14 12.48
C PRO A 213 -15.05 -4.18 12.20
N ASP A 214 -16.27 -3.99 12.74
CA ASP A 214 -17.37 -4.97 12.67
C ASP A 214 -17.94 -5.13 11.26
N ILE A 215 -17.83 -4.11 10.42
CA ILE A 215 -18.36 -4.11 9.05
C ILE A 215 -17.37 -4.63 8.02
N LEU A 216 -16.10 -4.82 8.40
CA LEU A 216 -15.09 -5.31 7.49
C LEU A 216 -15.36 -6.76 7.04
N ASP A 217 -15.05 -7.03 5.78
CA ASP A 217 -15.09 -8.40 5.25
C ASP A 217 -14.02 -9.26 5.94
N PRO A 218 -14.38 -10.42 6.51
CA PRO A 218 -13.42 -11.33 7.13
C PRO A 218 -12.29 -11.78 6.22
N ALA A 219 -12.44 -11.69 4.91
CA ALA A 219 -11.40 -12.01 3.95
C ALA A 219 -10.16 -11.12 4.08
N LEU A 220 -10.31 -9.86 4.49
CA LEU A 220 -9.20 -8.94 4.75
C LEU A 220 -8.38 -9.35 5.98
N LEU A 221 -9.01 -10.02 6.94
CA LEU A 221 -8.45 -10.35 8.25
C LEU A 221 -7.85 -11.75 8.32
N ARG A 222 -7.68 -12.41 7.17
CA ARG A 222 -7.07 -13.74 7.09
C ARG A 222 -5.56 -13.65 7.26
N SER A 223 -4.98 -14.76 7.75
CA SER A 223 -3.53 -14.93 7.83
C SER A 223 -2.87 -14.67 6.45
N GLY A 224 -1.77 -13.94 6.48
CA GLY A 224 -1.06 -13.51 5.27
C GLY A 224 -1.57 -12.22 4.63
N ARG A 225 -2.56 -11.55 5.24
CA ARG A 225 -3.10 -10.23 4.82
C ARG A 225 -2.99 -9.24 5.97
N LEU A 226 -4.10 -8.78 6.55
CA LEU A 226 -4.14 -7.94 7.75
C LEU A 226 -4.35 -8.84 8.98
N ASP A 227 -3.36 -9.63 9.29
CA ASP A 227 -3.45 -10.68 10.29
C ASP A 227 -3.22 -10.17 11.72
N ARG A 228 -2.54 -9.04 11.91
CA ARG A 228 -2.37 -8.41 13.21
C ARG A 228 -3.36 -7.26 13.39
N LYS A 229 -4.08 -7.28 14.50
CA LYS A 229 -5.07 -6.25 14.85
C LYS A 229 -4.60 -5.52 16.09
N ILE A 230 -4.56 -4.19 16.01
CA ILE A 230 -4.18 -3.33 17.12
C ILE A 230 -5.36 -2.42 17.47
N GLU A 231 -5.83 -2.53 18.71
CA GLU A 231 -6.93 -1.72 19.21
C GLU A 231 -6.41 -0.39 19.78
N PHE A 232 -7.03 0.70 19.37
CA PHE A 232 -6.77 2.05 19.86
C PHE A 232 -7.93 2.48 20.76
N PRO A 233 -7.80 2.34 22.09
CA PRO A 233 -8.84 2.74 23.02
C PRO A 233 -8.94 4.26 23.13
N HIS A 234 -10.00 4.75 23.77
CA HIS A 234 -10.06 6.14 24.18
C HIS A 234 -8.93 6.45 25.17
N PRO A 235 -8.28 7.63 25.07
CA PRO A 235 -7.22 8.02 25.97
C PRO A 235 -7.74 8.12 27.42
N ASN A 236 -6.98 7.55 28.35
CA ASN A 236 -7.22 7.66 29.79
C ASN A 236 -6.87 9.08 30.29
N GLU A 237 -7.04 9.34 31.60
CA GLU A 237 -6.81 10.67 32.15
C GLU A 237 -5.36 11.13 32.00
N ASP A 238 -4.41 10.23 32.25
CA ASP A 238 -2.97 10.52 32.15
C ASP A 238 -2.58 10.80 30.68
N ALA A 239 -3.08 10.00 29.75
CA ALA A 239 -2.87 10.22 28.33
C ALA A 239 -3.45 11.55 27.85
N ARG A 240 -4.65 11.93 28.34
CA ARG A 240 -5.25 13.24 28.02
C ARG A 240 -4.41 14.40 28.55
N ALA A 241 -3.81 14.23 29.73
CA ALA A 241 -2.91 15.26 30.30
C ALA A 241 -1.63 15.41 29.47
N GLN A 242 -1.12 14.31 28.87
CA GLN A 242 0.05 14.37 27.98
C GLN A 242 -0.26 15.00 26.62
N ILE A 243 -1.49 14.82 26.11
CA ILE A 243 -1.92 15.36 24.81
C ILE A 243 -2.21 16.86 24.88
N MET A 244 -2.60 17.39 26.05
CA MET A 244 -2.92 18.82 26.27
C MET A 244 -1.70 19.63 26.63
#